data_c549ca4296483cd97a343c092168b14c
#
_entry.id   c549ca4296483cd97a343c092168b14c
#
_cell.length_a   1.000
_cell.length_b   1.000
_cell.length_c   1.000
_cell.angle_alpha   90.00
_cell.angle_beta   90.00
_cell.angle_gamma   90.00
#
_symmetry.space_group_name_H-M   'P 1'
#
loop_
_entity.id
_entity.type
_entity.pdbx_description
1 polymer ?
#
loop_
_entity_poly.entity_id
_entity_poly.type
_entity_poly.pdbx_seq_one_letter_code
_entity_poly.pdbx_strand_id
1 'polypeptide(L)'
;MAKQSLNEIEAQFRVDNDFSDVDGAYFREILHGVPQFKTEIDTALTPCLDLAIEELDPVELAVLRLSTWELLKRVDVPYRVVINEGIELAKVFGSTDGHKFVNGVLDKLAPRLREAEVKAFKR
;
A
#
# COMPACT_ATOMS: atom_id res chain seq x y z
N MET A 1 -5.22 4.67 19.78
CA MET A 1 -5.19 3.26 19.37
C MET A 1 -3.74 2.83 19.15
N ALA A 2 -3.37 1.69 19.69
CA ALA A 2 -2.01 1.20 19.54
C ALA A 2 -1.76 0.78 18.08
N LYS A 3 -0.58 1.09 17.57
CA LYS A 3 -0.20 0.68 16.22
C LYS A 3 0.12 -0.81 16.21
N GLN A 4 -0.35 -1.51 15.21
CA GLN A 4 -0.01 -2.91 15.02
C GLN A 4 1.40 -3.02 14.46
N SER A 5 2.15 -4.03 14.90
CA SER A 5 3.45 -4.32 14.32
C SER A 5 3.26 -4.96 12.94
N LEU A 6 4.32 -4.95 12.13
CA LEU A 6 4.28 -5.62 10.83
C LEU A 6 4.02 -7.11 10.98
N ASN A 7 4.58 -7.73 12.02
CA ASN A 7 4.35 -9.17 12.25
C ASN A 7 2.90 -9.46 12.61
N GLU A 8 2.26 -8.58 13.37
CA GLU A 8 0.84 -8.72 13.72
C GLU A 8 -0.03 -8.57 12.49
N ILE A 9 0.26 -7.60 11.63
CA ILE A 9 -0.48 -7.38 10.39
C ILE A 9 -0.35 -8.60 9.48
N GLU A 10 0.86 -9.13 9.33
CA GLU A 10 1.09 -10.31 8.52
C GLU A 10 0.34 -11.53 9.07
N ALA A 11 0.39 -11.74 10.39
CA ALA A 11 -0.28 -12.87 11.03
C ALA A 11 -1.80 -12.79 10.83
N GLN A 12 -2.37 -11.60 11.03
CA GLN A 12 -3.80 -11.40 10.84
C GLN A 12 -4.21 -11.63 9.39
N PHE A 13 -3.41 -11.13 8.45
CA PHE A 13 -3.67 -11.30 7.04
C PHE A 13 -3.66 -12.78 6.64
N ARG A 14 -2.73 -13.56 7.18
CA ARG A 14 -2.67 -14.99 6.91
C ARG A 14 -3.85 -15.77 7.48
N VAL A 15 -4.37 -15.34 8.62
CA VAL A 15 -5.54 -15.98 9.24
C VAL A 15 -6.78 -15.71 8.39
N ASP A 16 -6.95 -14.46 7.94
CA ASP A 16 -8.15 -14.04 7.23
C ASP A 16 -8.14 -14.41 5.75
N ASN A 17 -6.97 -14.69 5.19
CA ASN A 17 -6.80 -15.00 3.78
C ASN A 17 -5.97 -16.27 3.63
N ASP A 18 -6.47 -17.20 2.85
CA ASP A 18 -5.76 -18.46 2.60
C ASP A 18 -4.74 -18.27 1.49
N PHE A 19 -3.53 -17.85 1.85
CA PHE A 19 -2.46 -17.64 0.88
C PHE A 19 -1.81 -18.97 0.50
N SER A 20 -1.57 -19.16 -0.78
CA SER A 20 -0.64 -20.16 -1.23
C SER A 20 0.77 -19.76 -0.76
N ASP A 21 1.70 -20.73 -0.73
CA ASP A 21 3.06 -20.46 -0.29
C ASP A 21 3.73 -19.35 -1.10
N VAL A 22 3.47 -19.29 -2.41
CA VAL A 22 4.03 -18.26 -3.30
C VAL A 22 3.52 -16.88 -2.92
N ASP A 23 2.22 -16.75 -2.75
CA ASP A 23 1.61 -15.47 -2.38
C ASP A 23 2.05 -15.02 -1.00
N GLY A 24 2.16 -15.97 -0.06
CA GLY A 24 2.62 -15.68 1.28
C GLY A 24 4.07 -15.19 1.30
N ALA A 25 4.94 -15.79 0.50
CA ALA A 25 6.34 -15.39 0.42
C ALA A 25 6.45 -13.97 -0.17
N TYR A 26 5.68 -13.68 -1.22
CA TYR A 26 5.67 -12.36 -1.84
C TYR A 26 5.15 -11.29 -0.87
N PHE A 27 4.05 -11.59 -0.19
CA PHE A 27 3.47 -10.68 0.80
C PHE A 27 4.48 -10.36 1.90
N ARG A 28 5.18 -11.39 2.40
CA ARG A 28 6.20 -11.21 3.43
C ARG A 28 7.34 -10.34 2.94
N GLU A 29 7.79 -10.56 1.71
CA GLU A 29 8.87 -9.75 1.12
C GLU A 29 8.49 -8.27 1.09
N ILE A 30 7.29 -7.96 0.61
CA ILE A 30 6.82 -6.58 0.52
C ILE A 30 6.69 -5.98 1.92
N LEU A 31 6.03 -6.70 2.82
CA LEU A 31 5.75 -6.20 4.16
C LEU A 31 7.04 -5.87 4.93
N HIS A 32 8.03 -6.73 4.82
CA HIS A 32 9.30 -6.52 5.51
C HIS A 32 10.25 -5.58 4.77
N GLY A 33 9.98 -5.32 3.49
CA GLY A 33 10.73 -4.33 2.72
C GLY A 33 10.37 -2.90 3.10
N VAL A 34 9.13 -2.65 3.51
CA VAL A 34 8.65 -1.31 3.83
C VAL A 34 9.50 -0.60 4.89
N PRO A 35 9.86 -1.23 6.04
CA PRO A 35 10.65 -0.52 7.04
C PRO A 35 12.01 -0.06 6.56
N GLN A 36 12.62 -0.76 5.61
CA GLN A 36 13.94 -0.42 5.08
C GLN A 36 13.91 0.88 4.27
N PHE A 37 12.77 1.18 3.65
CA PHE A 37 12.62 2.32 2.76
C PHE A 37 11.63 3.35 3.31
N LYS A 38 11.40 3.35 4.62
CA LYS A 38 10.36 4.18 5.23
C LYS A 38 10.50 5.66 4.88
N THR A 39 11.71 6.21 4.95
CA THR A 39 11.92 7.63 4.66
C THR A 39 11.56 7.96 3.21
N GLU A 40 12.01 7.13 2.28
CA GLU A 40 11.72 7.33 0.86
C GLU A 40 10.23 7.22 0.58
N ILE A 41 9.60 6.22 1.18
CA ILE A 41 8.17 5.96 1.04
C ILE A 41 7.37 7.16 1.56
N ASP A 42 7.66 7.59 2.77
CA ASP A 42 6.92 8.68 3.41
C ASP A 42 7.14 10.01 2.69
N THR A 43 8.33 10.23 2.15
CA THR A 43 8.61 11.42 1.35
C THR A 43 7.76 11.44 0.08
N ALA A 44 7.59 10.29 -0.58
CA ALA A 44 6.75 10.20 -1.78
C ALA A 44 5.26 10.33 -1.44
N LEU A 45 4.85 9.76 -0.31
CA LEU A 45 3.44 9.67 0.07
C LEU A 45 2.89 10.99 0.60
N THR A 46 3.66 11.72 1.40
CA THR A 46 3.20 12.92 2.10
C THR A 46 2.53 13.95 1.21
N PRO A 47 3.06 14.31 0.02
CA PRO A 47 2.40 15.31 -0.82
C PRO A 47 1.01 14.90 -1.31
N CYS A 48 0.68 13.61 -1.25
CA CYS A 48 -0.62 13.11 -1.70
C CYS A 48 -1.65 13.03 -0.57
N LEU A 49 -1.26 13.38 0.66
CA LEU A 49 -2.12 13.31 1.83
C LEU A 49 -2.63 14.70 2.19
N ASP A 50 -3.88 14.75 2.65
CA ASP A 50 -4.47 15.97 3.21
C ASP A 50 -4.28 16.05 4.73
N LEU A 51 -3.83 14.96 5.32
CA LEU A 51 -3.60 14.83 6.77
C LEU A 51 -2.14 14.48 7.02
N ALA A 52 -1.65 14.77 8.22
CA ALA A 52 -0.34 14.31 8.62
C ALA A 52 -0.33 12.78 8.74
N ILE A 53 0.81 12.17 8.46
CA ILE A 53 0.95 10.71 8.53
C ILE A 53 0.50 10.18 9.90
N GLU A 54 0.83 10.92 10.97
CA GLU A 54 0.51 10.52 12.33
C GLU A 54 -0.99 10.52 12.63
N GLU A 55 -1.78 11.18 11.79
CA GLU A 55 -3.23 11.26 11.97
C GLU A 55 -3.98 10.16 11.23
N LEU A 56 -3.29 9.37 10.41
CA LEU A 56 -3.93 8.34 9.63
C LEU A 56 -4.22 7.09 10.46
N ASP A 57 -5.28 6.37 10.07
CA ASP A 57 -5.56 5.05 10.61
C ASP A 57 -4.33 4.16 10.37
N PRO A 58 -3.83 3.45 11.39
CA PRO A 58 -2.61 2.64 11.23
C PRO A 58 -2.70 1.58 10.14
N VAL A 59 -3.87 0.97 9.93
CA VAL A 59 -4.05 -0.05 8.90
C VAL A 59 -4.00 0.59 7.52
N GLU A 60 -4.70 1.71 7.33
CA GLU A 60 -4.69 2.42 6.05
C GLU A 60 -3.29 2.94 5.73
N LEU A 61 -2.57 3.42 6.74
CA LEU A 61 -1.19 3.85 6.55
C LEU A 61 -0.30 2.69 6.11
N ALA A 62 -0.46 1.52 6.73
CA ALA A 62 0.32 0.34 6.36
C ALA A 62 0.06 -0.05 4.90
N VAL A 63 -1.22 -0.04 4.48
CA VAL A 63 -1.59 -0.34 3.10
C VAL A 63 -0.98 0.68 2.14
N LEU A 64 -1.06 1.95 2.47
CA LEU A 64 -0.49 3.01 1.63
C LEU A 64 1.02 2.89 1.51
N ARG A 65 1.71 2.54 2.60
CA ARG A 65 3.15 2.34 2.57
C ARG A 65 3.54 1.14 1.72
N LEU A 66 2.82 0.04 1.85
CA LEU A 66 3.05 -1.15 1.02
C LEU A 66 2.88 -0.82 -0.46
N SER A 67 1.77 -0.16 -0.80
CA SER A 67 1.48 0.19 -2.19
C SER A 67 2.51 1.17 -2.75
N THR A 68 2.93 2.14 -1.95
CA THR A 68 3.97 3.09 -2.34
C THR A 68 5.28 2.36 -2.61
N TRP A 69 5.65 1.42 -1.74
CA TRP A 69 6.86 0.64 -1.94
C TRP A 69 6.80 -0.16 -3.25
N GLU A 70 5.65 -0.79 -3.54
CA GLU A 70 5.49 -1.51 -4.80
C GLU A 70 5.63 -0.59 -6.00
N LEU A 71 5.02 0.59 -5.94
CA LEU A 71 5.13 1.57 -7.03
C LEU A 71 6.58 2.01 -7.26
N LEU A 72 7.34 2.17 -6.18
CA LEU A 72 8.74 2.60 -6.26
C LEU A 72 9.71 1.49 -6.65
N LYS A 73 9.52 0.30 -6.10
CA LYS A 73 10.53 -0.76 -6.15
C LYS A 73 10.15 -1.96 -7.02
N ARG A 74 8.88 -2.21 -7.21
CA ARG A 74 8.42 -3.36 -7.99
C ARG A 74 7.83 -2.89 -9.32
N VAL A 75 8.72 -2.37 -10.17
CA VAL A 75 8.31 -1.81 -11.47
C VAL A 75 7.77 -2.88 -12.42
N ASP A 76 8.04 -4.14 -12.13
CA ASP A 76 7.49 -5.27 -12.87
C ASP A 76 5.98 -5.47 -12.62
N VAL A 77 5.46 -4.92 -11.51
CA VAL A 77 4.02 -5.00 -11.19
C VAL A 77 3.32 -3.76 -11.77
N PRO A 78 2.32 -3.94 -12.64
CA PRO A 78 1.60 -2.80 -13.21
C PRO A 78 0.96 -1.92 -12.14
N TYR A 79 0.97 -0.60 -12.35
CA TYR A 79 0.47 0.33 -11.34
C TYR A 79 -1.00 0.07 -10.99
N ARG A 80 -1.80 -0.37 -11.97
CA ARG A 80 -3.22 -0.66 -11.73
C ARG A 80 -3.42 -1.85 -10.82
N VAL A 81 -2.54 -2.84 -10.93
CA VAL A 81 -2.56 -4.02 -10.05
C VAL A 81 -2.22 -3.59 -8.63
N VAL A 82 -1.21 -2.73 -8.46
CA VAL A 82 -0.84 -2.20 -7.14
C VAL A 82 -2.03 -1.49 -6.49
N ILE A 83 -2.69 -0.62 -7.24
CA ILE A 83 -3.85 0.12 -6.72
C ILE A 83 -4.97 -0.83 -6.32
N ASN A 84 -5.32 -1.76 -7.20
CA ASN A 84 -6.41 -2.70 -6.93
C ASN A 84 -6.14 -3.56 -5.70
N GLU A 85 -4.92 -4.04 -5.53
CA GLU A 85 -4.54 -4.83 -4.36
C GLU A 85 -4.59 -4.00 -3.08
N GLY A 86 -4.13 -2.75 -3.14
CA GLY A 86 -4.22 -1.83 -2.01
C GLY A 86 -5.65 -1.59 -1.57
N ILE A 87 -6.55 -1.39 -2.54
CA ILE A 87 -7.97 -1.21 -2.27
C ILE A 87 -8.56 -2.46 -1.59
N GLU A 88 -8.24 -3.65 -2.11
CA GLU A 88 -8.74 -4.89 -1.53
C GLU A 88 -8.24 -5.11 -0.11
N LEU A 89 -6.96 -4.81 0.16
CA LEU A 89 -6.42 -4.90 1.52
C LEU A 89 -7.16 -3.94 2.47
N ALA A 90 -7.42 -2.72 2.01
CA ALA A 90 -8.13 -1.74 2.82
C ALA A 90 -9.56 -2.17 3.11
N LYS A 91 -10.22 -2.84 2.16
CA LYS A 91 -11.56 -3.37 2.38
C LYS A 91 -11.59 -4.47 3.44
N VAL A 92 -10.55 -5.31 3.46
CA VAL A 92 -10.48 -6.43 4.40
C VAL A 92 -10.12 -5.96 5.80
N PHE A 93 -9.16 -5.06 5.94
CA PHE A 93 -8.58 -4.71 7.23
C PHE A 93 -8.89 -3.30 7.72
N GLY A 94 -9.32 -2.42 6.84
CA GLY A 94 -9.55 -1.02 7.18
C GLY A 94 -10.98 -0.75 7.66
N SER A 95 -11.25 0.53 7.92
CA SER A 95 -12.59 0.99 8.28
C SER A 95 -13.51 0.88 7.06
N THR A 96 -14.81 1.06 7.29
CA THR A 96 -15.83 0.91 6.24
C THR A 96 -15.52 1.72 4.98
N ASP A 97 -15.04 2.95 5.13
CA ASP A 97 -14.75 3.83 4.00
C ASP A 97 -13.26 4.01 3.75
N GLY A 98 -12.41 3.27 4.48
CA GLY A 98 -10.96 3.41 4.35
C GLY A 98 -10.44 3.13 2.95
N HIS A 99 -11.08 2.19 2.24
CA HIS A 99 -10.67 1.87 0.88
C HIS A 99 -10.87 3.03 -0.10
N LYS A 100 -11.86 3.89 0.15
CA LYS A 100 -12.08 5.08 -0.67
C LYS A 100 -10.96 6.09 -0.49
N PHE A 101 -10.52 6.27 0.76
CA PHE A 101 -9.39 7.12 1.07
C PHE A 101 -8.10 6.59 0.41
N VAL A 102 -7.85 5.29 0.57
CA VAL A 102 -6.68 4.65 -0.04
C VAL A 102 -6.69 4.82 -1.56
N ASN A 103 -7.85 4.57 -2.18
CA ASN A 103 -7.99 4.73 -3.63
C ASN A 103 -7.65 6.16 -4.06
N GLY A 104 -8.20 7.16 -3.36
CA GLY A 104 -7.95 8.57 -3.68
C GLY A 104 -6.48 8.94 -3.59
N VAL A 105 -5.79 8.46 -2.55
CA VAL A 105 -4.36 8.73 -2.37
C VAL A 105 -3.54 8.04 -3.47
N LEU A 106 -3.83 6.78 -3.75
CA LEU A 106 -3.08 6.02 -4.77
C LEU A 106 -3.30 6.59 -6.17
N ASP A 107 -4.50 7.12 -6.46
CA ASP A 107 -4.76 7.78 -7.73
C ASP A 107 -3.91 9.04 -7.93
N LYS A 108 -3.58 9.73 -6.84
CA LYS A 108 -2.68 10.89 -6.89
C LYS A 108 -1.21 10.47 -6.99
N LEU A 109 -0.88 9.36 -6.33
CA LEU A 109 0.51 8.91 -6.21
C LEU A 109 1.02 8.26 -7.49
N ALA A 110 0.19 7.43 -8.15
CA ALA A 110 0.62 6.66 -9.32
C ALA A 110 1.17 7.54 -10.45
N PRO A 111 0.52 8.66 -10.83
CA PRO A 111 1.08 9.51 -11.90
C PRO A 111 2.42 10.13 -11.54
N ARG A 112 2.70 10.30 -10.25
CA ARG A 112 3.98 10.86 -9.80
C ARG A 112 5.11 9.84 -9.83
N LEU A 113 4.80 8.58 -9.54
CA LEU A 113 5.82 7.51 -9.45
C LEU A 113 5.90 6.65 -10.70
N ARG A 114 4.85 6.62 -11.48
CA ARG A 114 4.75 5.81 -12.70
C ARG A 114 4.22 6.64 -13.86
N GLU A 115 4.77 7.85 -14.04
CA GLU A 115 4.27 8.82 -15.01
C GLU A 115 4.13 8.25 -16.41
N ALA A 116 5.18 7.62 -16.93
CA ALA A 116 5.15 7.08 -18.29
C ALA A 116 4.11 5.98 -18.45
N GLU A 117 4.00 5.11 -17.46
CA GLU A 117 3.06 4.00 -17.48
C GLU A 117 1.62 4.50 -17.47
N VAL A 118 1.32 5.48 -16.60
CA VAL A 118 -0.03 6.05 -16.49
C VAL A 118 -0.42 6.76 -17.77
N LYS A 119 0.50 7.53 -18.35
CA LYS A 119 0.25 8.24 -19.63
C LYS A 119 -0.02 7.26 -20.76
N ALA A 120 0.75 6.18 -20.83
CA ALA A 120 0.57 5.18 -21.88
C ALA A 120 -0.80 4.51 -21.75
N PHE A 121 -1.26 4.26 -20.54
CA PHE A 121 -2.56 3.63 -20.32
C PHE A 121 -3.73 4.54 -20.72
N LYS A 122 -3.59 5.85 -20.49
CA LYS A 122 -4.68 6.81 -20.75
C LYS A 122 -4.86 7.21 -22.20
N ARG A 123 -4.01 6.74 -23.08
CA ARG A 123 -4.15 7.01 -24.51
C ARG A 123 -5.34 6.29 -25.13
#